data_34b48bd2b5b0e47a1e41d2e9769b1e5f
#
_entry.id   34b48bd2b5b0e47a1e41d2e9769b1e5f
#
_cell.length_a   1.000
_cell.length_b   1.000
_cell.length_c   1.000
_cell.angle_alpha   90.00
_cell.angle_beta   90.00
_cell.angle_gamma   90.00
#
_symmetry.space_group_name_H-M   'P 1'
#
loop_
_entity.id
_entity.type
_entity.pdbx_description
1 polymer ?
#
loop_
_entity_poly.entity_id
_entity_poly.type
_entity_poly.pdbx_seq_one_letter_code
_entity_poly.pdbx_strand_id
1 'polypeptide(L)'
;MFEFVSKKEVSLVRNEIEPIIHKVQNYLRKNNIMTFQYYLVGSASNRSHLVTIIVGGNQGFDMDYNIIIKSINKVYDDAEKTKHTLMETFNKFLLKGFKNCEDSSSVFTIKKIDKQNSKIIYSFDFAIVNYYNEAIQNLDFDYDYDDPEDEYETIERQEYIYFDKQNNKYFWKLRPIAFDDHRYKEQYVKEKGLWNELRDLYLKQKNNQQTKKSRIIYYETLNQLFQKY
;
A
#
# COMPACT_ATOMS: atom_id res chain seq x y z
N MET A 1 21.14 -12.83 -1.11
CA MET A 1 21.43 -11.42 -1.40
C MET A 1 20.21 -10.80 -2.07
N PHE A 2 19.82 -9.58 -1.71
CA PHE A 2 18.76 -8.85 -2.40
C PHE A 2 19.32 -8.16 -3.64
N GLU A 3 18.49 -8.14 -4.69
CA GLU A 3 18.72 -7.37 -5.92
C GLU A 3 17.42 -6.63 -6.30
N PHE A 4 17.55 -5.54 -7.07
CA PHE A 4 16.38 -4.85 -7.58
C PHE A 4 15.71 -5.66 -8.70
N VAL A 5 14.38 -5.74 -8.63
CA VAL A 5 13.56 -6.21 -9.74
C VAL A 5 13.54 -5.13 -10.84
N SER A 6 13.71 -5.54 -12.08
CA SER A 6 13.72 -4.59 -13.20
C SER A 6 12.33 -3.96 -13.40
N LYS A 7 12.30 -2.71 -13.91
CA LYS A 7 11.03 -2.03 -14.26
C LYS A 7 10.21 -2.84 -15.25
N LYS A 8 10.87 -3.55 -16.17
CA LYS A 8 10.22 -4.40 -17.16
C LYS A 8 9.49 -5.56 -16.50
N GLU A 9 10.11 -6.23 -15.53
CA GLU A 9 9.48 -7.35 -14.79
C GLU A 9 8.29 -6.85 -13.97
N VAL A 10 8.46 -5.74 -13.23
CA VAL A 10 7.34 -5.12 -12.49
C VAL A 10 6.18 -4.80 -13.44
N SER A 11 6.47 -4.24 -14.61
CA SER A 11 5.45 -3.92 -15.62
C SER A 11 4.73 -5.16 -16.15
N LEU A 12 5.46 -6.24 -16.42
CA LEU A 12 4.87 -7.51 -16.87
C LEU A 12 3.91 -8.08 -15.81
N VAL A 13 4.32 -8.04 -14.55
CA VAL A 13 3.49 -8.53 -13.43
C VAL A 13 2.24 -7.66 -13.24
N ARG A 14 2.36 -6.33 -13.40
CA ARG A 14 1.19 -5.43 -13.41
C ARG A 14 0.19 -5.80 -14.50
N ASN A 15 0.66 -6.11 -15.70
CA ASN A 15 -0.18 -6.49 -16.82
C ASN A 15 -0.94 -7.81 -16.60
N GLU A 16 -0.55 -8.62 -15.61
CA GLU A 16 -1.33 -9.81 -15.22
C GLU A 16 -2.44 -9.47 -14.22
N ILE A 17 -2.20 -8.60 -13.26
CA ILE A 17 -3.17 -8.34 -12.17
C ILE A 17 -4.16 -7.23 -12.51
N GLU A 18 -3.74 -6.16 -13.18
CA GLU A 18 -4.61 -5.01 -13.44
C GLU A 18 -5.84 -5.36 -14.30
N PRO A 19 -5.77 -6.23 -15.32
CA PRO A 19 -6.97 -6.74 -16.00
C PRO A 19 -7.93 -7.50 -15.09
N ILE A 20 -7.41 -8.21 -14.08
CA ILE A 20 -8.24 -8.90 -13.08
C ILE A 20 -8.95 -7.85 -12.20
N ILE A 21 -8.23 -6.82 -11.72
CA ILE A 21 -8.81 -5.72 -10.95
C ILE A 21 -9.94 -5.05 -11.74
N HIS A 22 -9.74 -4.78 -13.02
CA HIS A 22 -10.77 -4.18 -13.89
C HIS A 22 -12.01 -5.09 -14.04
N LYS A 23 -11.84 -6.40 -14.16
CA LYS A 23 -12.97 -7.35 -14.19
C LYS A 23 -13.74 -7.33 -12.88
N VAL A 24 -13.05 -7.29 -11.74
CA VAL A 24 -13.64 -7.15 -10.40
C VAL A 24 -14.43 -5.86 -10.29
N GLN A 25 -13.84 -4.71 -10.66
CA GLN A 25 -14.52 -3.42 -10.66
C GLN A 25 -15.80 -3.44 -11.49
N ASN A 26 -15.72 -3.96 -12.71
CA ASN A 26 -16.85 -4.03 -13.64
C ASN A 26 -17.97 -4.94 -13.11
N TYR A 27 -17.61 -6.10 -12.53
CA TYR A 27 -18.56 -7.02 -11.93
C TYR A 27 -19.31 -6.37 -10.76
N LEU A 28 -18.57 -5.79 -9.82
CA LEU A 28 -19.15 -5.17 -8.62
C LEU A 28 -20.06 -3.97 -8.98
N ARG A 29 -19.62 -3.14 -9.94
CA ARG A 29 -20.42 -2.02 -10.45
C ARG A 29 -21.68 -2.47 -11.15
N LYS A 30 -21.58 -3.46 -12.08
CA LYS A 30 -22.71 -3.96 -12.85
C LYS A 30 -23.79 -4.59 -11.96
N ASN A 31 -23.39 -5.18 -10.84
CA ASN A 31 -24.32 -5.80 -9.89
C ASN A 31 -24.75 -4.84 -8.76
N ASN A 32 -24.40 -3.56 -8.84
CA ASN A 32 -24.74 -2.53 -7.83
C ASN A 32 -24.25 -2.91 -6.42
N ILE A 33 -23.11 -3.62 -6.31
CA ILE A 33 -22.56 -4.06 -5.02
C ILE A 33 -21.69 -2.95 -4.43
N MET A 34 -20.65 -2.54 -5.17
CA MET A 34 -19.74 -1.45 -4.77
C MET A 34 -18.95 -0.89 -5.95
N THR A 35 -18.35 0.29 -5.74
CA THR A 35 -17.35 0.86 -6.64
C THR A 35 -16.10 1.17 -5.85
N PHE A 36 -14.94 1.03 -6.49
CA PHE A 36 -13.67 1.38 -5.88
C PHE A 36 -12.67 1.93 -6.92
N GLN A 37 -11.68 2.66 -6.44
CA GLN A 37 -10.47 3.01 -7.19
C GLN A 37 -9.31 2.17 -6.65
N TYR A 38 -8.22 2.06 -7.42
CA TYR A 38 -7.02 1.38 -6.94
C TYR A 38 -5.77 2.13 -7.33
N TYR A 39 -4.73 2.02 -6.51
CA TYR A 39 -3.42 2.61 -6.75
C TYR A 39 -2.33 1.65 -6.34
N LEU A 40 -1.32 1.52 -7.21
CA LEU A 40 -0.07 0.84 -6.88
C LEU A 40 0.73 1.74 -5.93
N VAL A 41 1.08 1.20 -4.77
CA VAL A 41 1.79 1.91 -3.70
C VAL A 41 3.09 1.20 -3.32
N GLY A 42 3.77 1.68 -2.30
CA GLY A 42 4.98 1.02 -1.78
C GLY A 42 6.15 1.00 -2.75
N SER A 43 6.96 -0.05 -2.64
CA SER A 43 8.22 -0.21 -3.38
C SER A 43 8.05 -0.34 -4.89
N ALA A 44 6.90 -0.87 -5.34
CA ALA A 44 6.58 -1.06 -6.75
C ALA A 44 5.98 0.18 -7.43
N SER A 45 5.64 1.24 -6.67
CA SER A 45 5.04 2.44 -7.22
C SER A 45 5.94 3.12 -8.27
N ASN A 46 5.33 3.83 -9.20
CA ASN A 46 6.06 4.57 -10.25
C ASN A 46 7.03 5.62 -9.68
N ARG A 47 6.86 6.01 -8.41
CA ARG A 47 7.71 7.00 -7.74
C ARG A 47 8.95 6.40 -7.12
N SER A 48 8.88 5.17 -6.60
CA SER A 48 9.98 4.57 -5.82
C SER A 48 10.87 3.62 -6.63
N HIS A 49 10.31 2.68 -7.35
CA HIS A 49 11.05 1.61 -8.05
C HIS A 49 12.10 0.91 -7.16
N LEU A 50 11.70 0.59 -5.93
CA LEU A 50 12.56 -0.02 -4.90
C LEU A 50 12.24 -1.50 -4.66
N VAL A 51 11.50 -2.14 -5.57
CA VAL A 51 11.19 -3.57 -5.48
C VAL A 51 12.45 -4.38 -5.49
N THR A 52 12.58 -5.29 -4.52
CA THR A 52 13.72 -6.19 -4.42
C THR A 52 13.28 -7.64 -4.31
N ILE A 53 14.12 -8.55 -4.78
CA ILE A 53 13.97 -9.99 -4.68
C ILE A 53 15.21 -10.61 -4.06
N ILE A 54 15.06 -11.72 -3.34
CA ILE A 54 16.19 -12.54 -2.88
C ILE A 54 16.59 -13.49 -4.01
N VAL A 55 17.79 -13.32 -4.53
CA VAL A 55 18.32 -14.17 -5.60
C VAL A 55 18.43 -15.62 -5.11
N GLY A 56 17.85 -16.54 -5.88
CA GLY A 56 17.81 -17.96 -5.53
C GLY A 56 16.82 -18.32 -4.40
N GLY A 57 16.06 -17.34 -3.89
CA GLY A 57 15.04 -17.57 -2.87
C GLY A 57 13.78 -18.24 -3.42
N ASN A 58 12.97 -18.82 -2.52
CA ASN A 58 11.69 -19.45 -2.84
C ASN A 58 10.50 -18.45 -2.82
N GLN A 59 10.75 -17.22 -2.39
CA GLN A 59 9.76 -16.14 -2.37
C GLN A 59 10.12 -15.12 -3.43
N GLY A 60 9.14 -14.77 -4.25
CA GLY A 60 9.26 -13.69 -5.22
C GLY A 60 9.21 -12.32 -4.56
N PHE A 61 8.77 -11.34 -5.31
CA PHE A 61 8.57 -9.98 -4.82
C PHE A 61 7.09 -9.67 -4.62
N ASP A 62 6.81 -8.69 -3.76
CA ASP A 62 5.48 -8.25 -3.45
C ASP A 62 5.16 -6.91 -4.13
N MET A 63 3.91 -6.73 -4.51
CA MET A 63 3.37 -5.49 -5.04
C MET A 63 2.17 -5.07 -4.21
N ASP A 64 2.23 -3.87 -3.66
CA ASP A 64 1.21 -3.33 -2.77
C ASP A 64 0.20 -2.47 -3.54
N TYR A 65 -1.08 -2.71 -3.31
CA TYR A 65 -2.18 -1.92 -3.85
C TYR A 65 -3.08 -1.39 -2.74
N ASN A 66 -3.48 -0.12 -2.87
CA ASN A 66 -4.60 0.40 -2.11
C ASN A 66 -5.87 0.31 -2.96
N ILE A 67 -6.90 -0.32 -2.43
CA ILE A 67 -8.29 -0.28 -2.94
C ILE A 67 -9.00 0.80 -2.16
N ILE A 68 -9.39 1.89 -2.84
CA ILE A 68 -10.08 3.02 -2.22
C ILE A 68 -11.57 2.87 -2.41
N ILE A 69 -12.29 2.72 -1.31
CA ILE A 69 -13.75 2.68 -1.28
C ILE A 69 -14.22 4.05 -0.83
N LYS A 70 -15.00 4.74 -1.68
CA LYS A 70 -15.67 5.97 -1.27
C LYS A 70 -17.01 5.60 -0.65
N SER A 71 -17.12 5.78 0.64
CA SER A 71 -18.39 5.62 1.36
C SER A 71 -19.31 6.79 1.03
N ILE A 72 -20.17 6.64 0.03
CA ILE A 72 -21.23 7.62 -0.25
C ILE A 72 -22.51 7.29 0.55
N ASN A 73 -22.71 6.05 0.94
CA ASN A 73 -23.94 5.58 1.62
C ASN A 73 -23.60 4.45 2.58
N LYS A 74 -23.16 4.67 3.77
CA LYS A 74 -23.10 3.70 4.93
C LYS A 74 -23.07 2.16 4.64
N VAL A 75 -23.16 1.74 3.37
CA VAL A 75 -23.19 0.34 2.92
C VAL A 75 -21.87 -0.39 3.20
N TYR A 76 -20.79 0.37 3.46
CA TYR A 76 -19.45 -0.16 3.70
C TYR A 76 -19.01 -0.04 5.17
N ASP A 77 -19.94 0.24 6.09
CA ASP A 77 -19.63 0.28 7.53
C ASP A 77 -19.24 -1.11 8.05
N ASP A 78 -19.70 -2.17 7.37
CA ASP A 78 -19.33 -3.55 7.69
C ASP A 78 -18.00 -3.91 7.01
N ALA A 79 -16.93 -3.79 7.79
CA ALA A 79 -15.56 -4.06 7.35
C ALA A 79 -15.37 -5.53 6.90
N GLU A 80 -15.97 -6.48 7.61
CA GLU A 80 -15.91 -7.91 7.30
C GLU A 80 -16.56 -8.21 5.96
N LYS A 81 -17.82 -7.82 5.81
CA LYS A 81 -18.58 -8.01 4.57
C LYS A 81 -17.88 -7.35 3.38
N THR A 82 -17.36 -6.16 3.56
CA THR A 82 -16.62 -5.43 2.51
C THR A 82 -15.39 -6.21 2.06
N LYS A 83 -14.57 -6.67 3.00
CA LYS A 83 -13.34 -7.40 2.69
C LYS A 83 -13.65 -8.74 2.03
N HIS A 84 -14.59 -9.52 2.59
CA HIS A 84 -14.98 -10.82 2.04
C HIS A 84 -15.59 -10.69 0.65
N THR A 85 -16.46 -9.71 0.40
CA THR A 85 -17.02 -9.45 -0.93
C THR A 85 -15.95 -9.21 -1.97
N LEU A 86 -14.93 -8.42 -1.64
CA LEU A 86 -13.79 -8.19 -2.53
C LEU A 86 -13.00 -9.48 -2.77
N MET A 87 -12.60 -10.19 -1.71
CA MET A 87 -11.82 -11.44 -1.82
C MET A 87 -12.54 -12.49 -2.66
N GLU A 88 -13.83 -12.72 -2.42
CA GLU A 88 -14.67 -13.64 -3.18
C GLU A 88 -14.78 -13.24 -4.65
N THR A 89 -14.95 -11.94 -4.92
CA THR A 89 -15.02 -11.44 -6.29
C THR A 89 -13.69 -11.56 -7.00
N PHE A 90 -12.56 -11.28 -6.35
CA PHE A 90 -11.24 -11.54 -6.92
C PHE A 90 -11.08 -13.02 -7.26
N ASN A 91 -11.43 -13.93 -6.33
CA ASN A 91 -11.33 -15.38 -6.54
C ASN A 91 -12.07 -15.87 -7.79
N LYS A 92 -13.20 -15.23 -8.17
CA LYS A 92 -13.96 -15.55 -9.40
C LYS A 92 -13.19 -15.27 -10.69
N PHE A 93 -12.27 -14.31 -10.67
CA PHE A 93 -11.57 -13.83 -11.86
C PHE A 93 -10.09 -14.21 -11.91
N LEU A 94 -9.57 -14.88 -10.86
CA LEU A 94 -8.19 -15.33 -10.85
C LEU A 94 -7.90 -16.32 -11.98
N LEU A 95 -6.77 -16.13 -12.64
CA LEU A 95 -6.31 -16.99 -13.72
C LEU A 95 -5.56 -18.22 -13.15
N LYS A 96 -5.36 -19.23 -14.01
CA LYS A 96 -4.57 -20.42 -13.66
C LYS A 96 -3.18 -20.02 -13.15
N GLY A 97 -2.75 -20.66 -12.06
CA GLY A 97 -1.47 -20.39 -11.40
C GLY A 97 -1.54 -19.39 -10.24
N PHE A 98 -2.66 -18.69 -10.08
CA PHE A 98 -2.91 -17.92 -8.85
C PHE A 98 -3.55 -18.80 -7.78
N LYS A 99 -3.21 -18.53 -6.51
CA LYS A 99 -3.97 -19.01 -5.36
C LYS A 99 -5.12 -18.08 -5.05
N ASN A 100 -6.17 -18.63 -4.43
CA ASN A 100 -7.23 -17.82 -3.86
C ASN A 100 -6.69 -16.80 -2.85
N CYS A 101 -7.43 -15.73 -2.68
CA CYS A 101 -7.10 -14.67 -1.72
C CYS A 101 -6.87 -15.27 -0.32
N GLU A 102 -5.76 -14.93 0.28
CA GLU A 102 -5.43 -15.24 1.67
C GLU A 102 -5.68 -14.01 2.52
N ASP A 103 -6.46 -14.16 3.59
CA ASP A 103 -6.76 -13.03 4.48
C ASP A 103 -5.62 -12.77 5.47
N SER A 104 -5.30 -11.50 5.65
CA SER A 104 -4.27 -11.02 6.57
C SER A 104 -4.78 -9.81 7.36
N SER A 105 -4.04 -9.41 8.41
CA SER A 105 -4.52 -8.37 9.33
C SER A 105 -4.85 -7.04 8.66
N SER A 106 -4.03 -6.55 7.73
CA SER A 106 -4.22 -5.23 7.10
C SER A 106 -4.43 -5.29 5.59
N VAL A 107 -4.28 -6.46 4.98
CA VAL A 107 -4.42 -6.69 3.54
C VAL A 107 -5.12 -8.02 3.30
N PHE A 108 -5.50 -8.30 2.06
CA PHE A 108 -5.60 -9.66 1.55
C PHE A 108 -4.56 -9.86 0.46
N THR A 109 -4.04 -11.08 0.34
CA THR A 109 -2.90 -11.40 -0.52
C THR A 109 -3.30 -12.39 -1.60
N ILE A 110 -2.89 -12.12 -2.84
CA ILE A 110 -3.00 -13.03 -3.98
C ILE A 110 -1.59 -13.44 -4.39
N LYS A 111 -1.33 -14.76 -4.50
CA LYS A 111 -0.01 -15.29 -4.83
C LYS A 111 -0.02 -16.00 -6.18
N LYS A 112 0.97 -15.72 -7.02
CA LYS A 112 1.29 -16.52 -8.21
C LYS A 112 2.28 -17.60 -7.81
N ILE A 113 1.97 -18.86 -8.12
CA ILE A 113 2.74 -20.00 -7.65
C ILE A 113 3.23 -20.84 -8.82
N ASP A 114 4.50 -21.17 -8.76
CA ASP A 114 5.08 -22.28 -9.49
C ASP A 114 4.95 -23.56 -8.63
N LYS A 115 3.96 -24.40 -8.97
CA LYS A 115 3.71 -25.65 -8.22
C LYS A 115 4.82 -26.68 -8.39
N GLN A 116 5.50 -26.70 -9.54
CA GLN A 116 6.54 -27.68 -9.83
C GLN A 116 7.77 -27.45 -8.96
N ASN A 117 8.12 -26.18 -8.76
CA ASN A 117 9.29 -25.78 -7.96
C ASN A 117 8.93 -25.36 -6.54
N SER A 118 7.67 -25.49 -6.10
CA SER A 118 7.18 -25.06 -4.79
C SER A 118 7.57 -23.61 -4.46
N LYS A 119 7.48 -22.72 -5.46
CA LYS A 119 7.97 -21.36 -5.38
C LYS A 119 6.83 -20.34 -5.54
N ILE A 120 6.86 -19.27 -4.75
CA ILE A 120 6.05 -18.07 -5.00
C ILE A 120 6.81 -17.23 -6.03
N ILE A 121 6.18 -16.97 -7.18
CA ILE A 121 6.79 -16.16 -8.24
C ILE A 121 6.70 -14.69 -7.88
N TYR A 122 5.53 -14.23 -7.42
CA TYR A 122 5.24 -12.90 -6.87
C TYR A 122 3.90 -12.91 -6.13
N SER A 123 3.67 -11.87 -5.34
CA SER A 123 2.42 -11.66 -4.62
C SER A 123 1.89 -10.24 -4.77
N PHE A 124 0.60 -10.10 -4.50
CA PHE A 124 -0.11 -8.82 -4.51
C PHE A 124 -0.82 -8.67 -3.18
N ASP A 125 -0.48 -7.60 -2.47
CA ASP A 125 -1.11 -7.23 -1.22
C ASP A 125 -2.10 -6.09 -1.44
N PHE A 126 -3.35 -6.30 -1.10
CA PHE A 126 -4.43 -5.33 -1.27
C PHE A 126 -4.90 -4.81 0.08
N ALA A 127 -4.58 -3.54 0.39
CA ALA A 127 -5.16 -2.83 1.50
C ALA A 127 -6.47 -2.15 1.07
N ILE A 128 -7.54 -2.34 1.83
CA ILE A 128 -8.80 -1.65 1.61
C ILE A 128 -8.77 -0.40 2.47
N VAL A 129 -8.87 0.76 1.85
CA VAL A 129 -8.69 2.06 2.49
C VAL A 129 -9.84 3.00 2.17
N ASN A 130 -10.09 3.92 3.09
CA ASN A 130 -10.99 5.05 2.92
C ASN A 130 -10.25 6.34 3.32
N TYR A 131 -10.54 7.44 2.61
CA TYR A 131 -10.01 8.77 2.91
C TYR A 131 -11.16 9.71 3.22
N TYR A 132 -11.03 10.49 4.27
CA TYR A 132 -11.98 11.52 4.62
C TYR A 132 -11.24 12.73 5.23
N ASN A 133 -11.88 13.88 5.17
CA ASN A 133 -11.36 15.09 5.79
C ASN A 133 -11.92 15.19 7.20
N GLU A 134 -11.05 15.35 8.18
CA GLU A 134 -11.40 15.60 9.56
C GLU A 134 -11.12 17.07 9.87
N ALA A 135 -12.12 17.77 10.39
CA ALA A 135 -11.92 19.12 10.93
C ALA A 135 -11.21 19.03 12.29
N ILE A 136 -10.10 19.72 12.43
CA ILE A 136 -9.38 19.84 13.70
C ILE A 136 -9.56 21.27 14.20
N GLN A 137 -9.92 21.41 15.48
CA GLN A 137 -9.87 22.69 16.14
C GLN A 137 -8.41 23.03 16.42
N ASN A 138 -7.94 24.16 15.93
CA ASN A 138 -6.59 24.64 16.22
C ASN A 138 -6.50 25.01 17.71
N LEU A 139 -5.86 24.14 18.51
CA LEU A 139 -5.72 24.31 19.95
C LEU A 139 -4.48 25.13 20.36
N ASP A 140 -3.61 25.51 19.41
CA ASP A 140 -2.24 25.98 19.75
C ASP A 140 -1.86 27.37 19.20
N PHE A 141 -2.79 28.23 18.84
CA PHE A 141 -2.43 29.59 18.44
C PHE A 141 -3.15 30.65 19.27
N ASP A 142 -2.46 31.74 19.60
CA ASP A 142 -3.00 32.95 20.19
C ASP A 142 -4.14 33.45 19.31
N TYR A 143 -5.36 33.25 19.78
CA TYR A 143 -6.57 33.63 19.06
C TYR A 143 -6.69 35.14 18.98
N ASP A 144 -6.67 35.67 17.75
CA ASP A 144 -7.30 36.96 17.50
C ASP A 144 -8.81 36.71 17.41
N TYR A 145 -9.56 37.16 18.38
CA TYR A 145 -10.96 36.82 18.66
C TYR A 145 -11.97 37.29 17.58
N ASP A 146 -11.49 37.93 16.52
CA ASP A 146 -12.34 38.64 15.54
C ASP A 146 -12.45 37.95 14.15
N ASP A 147 -11.82 36.80 13.91
CA ASP A 147 -11.97 36.08 12.62
C ASP A 147 -12.59 34.68 12.75
N PRO A 148 -13.89 34.52 12.43
CA PRO A 148 -14.57 33.22 12.56
C PRO A 148 -14.14 32.17 11.52
N GLU A 149 -13.31 32.50 10.52
CA GLU A 149 -12.84 31.57 9.49
C GLU A 149 -11.62 30.74 9.95
N ASP A 150 -10.94 31.12 11.04
CA ASP A 150 -9.71 30.47 11.53
C ASP A 150 -9.97 29.28 12.49
N GLU A 151 -11.22 28.92 12.74
CA GLU A 151 -11.57 27.97 13.81
C GLU A 151 -11.27 26.50 13.49
N TYR A 152 -11.13 26.11 12.21
CA TYR A 152 -10.97 24.72 11.84
C TYR A 152 -10.00 24.51 10.68
N GLU A 153 -8.96 23.74 10.90
CA GLU A 153 -8.12 23.19 9.84
C GLU A 153 -8.62 21.79 9.46
N THR A 154 -8.69 21.48 8.16
CA THR A 154 -9.06 20.14 7.71
C THR A 154 -7.83 19.33 7.38
N ILE A 155 -7.69 18.17 8.02
CA ILE A 155 -6.66 17.20 7.67
C ILE A 155 -7.25 15.98 6.97
N GLU A 156 -6.55 15.49 5.96
CA GLU A 156 -6.91 14.23 5.33
C GLU A 156 -6.54 13.07 6.23
N ARG A 157 -7.53 12.27 6.60
CA ARG A 157 -7.39 11.04 7.37
C ARG A 157 -7.50 9.83 6.47
N GLN A 158 -6.74 8.81 6.79
CA GLN A 158 -6.85 7.51 6.16
C GLN A 158 -7.21 6.45 7.19
N GLU A 159 -8.21 5.67 6.89
CA GLU A 159 -8.53 4.43 7.61
C GLU A 159 -8.39 3.22 6.69
N TYR A 160 -8.22 2.05 7.27
CA TYR A 160 -8.10 0.79 6.54
C TYR A 160 -8.81 -0.33 7.28
N ILE A 161 -9.24 -1.36 6.55
CA ILE A 161 -9.83 -2.54 7.17
C ILE A 161 -8.73 -3.35 7.86
N TYR A 162 -8.90 -3.53 9.18
CA TYR A 162 -8.04 -4.36 10.02
C TYR A 162 -8.78 -5.59 10.49
N PHE A 163 -8.15 -6.77 10.33
CA PHE A 163 -8.62 -8.04 10.86
C PHE A 163 -7.83 -8.40 12.12
N ASP A 164 -8.49 -8.33 13.26
CA ASP A 164 -7.97 -8.80 14.53
C ASP A 164 -8.14 -10.33 14.60
N LYS A 165 -7.07 -11.04 14.31
CA LYS A 165 -7.05 -12.51 14.29
C LYS A 165 -7.29 -13.14 15.67
N GLN A 166 -6.95 -12.45 16.75
CA GLN A 166 -7.12 -12.98 18.11
C GLN A 166 -8.59 -13.00 18.51
N ASN A 167 -9.31 -11.93 18.16
CA ASN A 167 -10.72 -11.77 18.47
C ASN A 167 -11.65 -12.15 17.32
N ASN A 168 -11.12 -12.55 16.18
CA ASN A 168 -11.85 -12.83 14.94
C ASN A 168 -12.83 -11.71 14.56
N LYS A 169 -12.34 -10.46 14.58
CA LYS A 169 -13.14 -9.26 14.30
C LYS A 169 -12.51 -8.37 13.25
N TYR A 170 -13.35 -7.79 12.40
CA TYR A 170 -12.95 -6.80 11.41
C TYR A 170 -13.47 -5.42 11.81
N PHE A 171 -12.65 -4.39 11.60
CA PHE A 171 -13.05 -3.01 11.83
C PHE A 171 -12.22 -2.04 11.01
N TRP A 172 -12.75 -0.85 10.79
CA TRP A 172 -12.01 0.27 10.23
C TRP A 172 -11.07 0.84 11.28
N LYS A 173 -9.78 0.86 10.97
CA LYS A 173 -8.72 1.33 11.85
C LYS A 173 -8.05 2.56 11.25
N LEU A 174 -7.98 3.63 12.02
CA LEU A 174 -7.24 4.83 11.63
C LEU A 174 -5.76 4.51 11.44
N ARG A 175 -5.21 5.02 10.34
CA ARG A 175 -3.74 5.11 10.23
C ARG A 175 -3.27 6.26 11.12
N PRO A 176 -2.22 6.05 11.92
CA PRO A 176 -1.57 7.15 12.60
C PRO A 176 -1.15 8.21 11.56
N ILE A 177 -1.36 9.48 11.89
CA ILE A 177 -0.77 10.56 11.09
C ILE A 177 0.73 10.32 11.11
N ALA A 178 1.31 9.97 9.96
CA ALA A 178 2.74 10.05 9.84
C ALA A 178 3.05 11.55 9.85
N PHE A 179 3.75 12.03 10.87
CA PHE A 179 4.39 13.34 10.79
C PHE A 179 5.23 13.33 9.52
N ASP A 180 4.86 14.13 8.52
CA ASP A 180 5.20 13.88 7.11
C ASP A 180 6.55 14.48 6.71
N ASP A 181 7.51 14.37 7.62
CA ASP A 181 8.92 14.66 7.39
C ASP A 181 9.50 13.83 6.21
N HIS A 182 8.91 12.67 5.94
CA HIS A 182 9.43 11.78 4.89
C HIS A 182 9.08 12.22 3.47
N ARG A 183 7.93 12.85 3.24
CA ARG A 183 7.58 13.38 1.91
C ARG A 183 8.47 14.54 1.53
N TYR A 184 8.70 15.45 2.46
CA TYR A 184 9.62 16.55 2.26
C TYR A 184 11.03 16.05 1.93
N LYS A 185 11.56 15.10 2.72
CA LYS A 185 12.88 14.50 2.48
C LYS A 185 12.97 13.76 1.14
N GLU A 186 11.92 13.03 0.77
CA GLU A 186 11.84 12.35 -0.52
C GLU A 186 11.86 13.36 -1.68
N GLN A 187 11.12 14.42 -1.56
CA GLN A 187 11.09 15.49 -2.54
C GLN A 187 12.48 16.14 -2.67
N TYR A 188 13.09 16.50 -1.55
CA TYR A 188 14.44 17.05 -1.51
C TYR A 188 15.48 16.15 -2.22
N VAL A 189 15.48 14.85 -1.91
CA VAL A 189 16.40 13.88 -2.55
C VAL A 189 16.18 13.83 -4.07
N LYS A 190 14.93 13.90 -4.52
CA LYS A 190 14.60 13.93 -5.96
C LYS A 190 15.04 15.21 -6.64
N GLU A 191 14.78 16.36 -6.05
CA GLU A 191 15.16 17.68 -6.57
C GLU A 191 16.68 17.85 -6.66
N LYS A 192 17.41 17.25 -5.72
CA LYS A 192 18.89 17.21 -5.74
C LYS A 192 19.47 16.15 -6.67
N GLY A 193 18.65 15.35 -7.36
CA GLY A 193 19.13 14.30 -8.25
C GLY A 193 19.77 13.10 -7.54
N LEU A 194 19.57 12.95 -6.24
CA LEU A 194 20.22 11.93 -5.38
C LEU A 194 19.49 10.58 -5.38
N TRP A 195 18.49 10.40 -6.25
CA TRP A 195 17.65 9.19 -6.23
C TRP A 195 18.43 7.90 -6.49
N ASN A 196 19.43 7.93 -7.34
CA ASN A 196 20.28 6.76 -7.59
C ASN A 196 21.13 6.41 -6.37
N GLU A 197 21.70 7.43 -5.69
CA GLU A 197 22.44 7.21 -4.45
C GLU A 197 21.56 6.64 -3.34
N LEU A 198 20.31 7.12 -3.23
CA LEU A 198 19.31 6.54 -2.32
C LEU A 198 19.11 5.06 -2.61
N ARG A 199 18.92 4.68 -3.87
CA ARG A 199 18.69 3.29 -4.28
C ARG A 199 19.88 2.40 -3.89
N ASP A 200 21.11 2.84 -4.20
CA ASP A 200 22.31 2.07 -3.91
C ASP A 200 22.50 1.88 -2.41
N LEU A 201 22.29 2.93 -1.63
CA LEU A 201 22.38 2.89 -0.18
C LEU A 201 21.28 2.01 0.44
N TYR A 202 20.04 2.12 -0.06
CA TYR A 202 18.92 1.28 0.35
C TYR A 202 19.23 -0.21 0.13
N LEU A 203 19.71 -0.59 -1.07
CA LEU A 203 20.05 -1.97 -1.38
C LEU A 203 21.20 -2.49 -0.50
N LYS A 204 22.21 -1.68 -0.27
CA LYS A 204 23.31 -2.00 0.64
C LYS A 204 22.82 -2.25 2.07
N GLN A 205 22.00 -1.35 2.60
CA GLN A 205 21.44 -1.51 3.95
C GLN A 205 20.52 -2.73 4.04
N LYS A 206 19.72 -3.00 3.01
CA LYS A 206 18.83 -4.16 2.96
C LYS A 206 19.61 -5.48 2.95
N ASN A 207 20.74 -5.54 2.28
CA ASN A 207 21.62 -6.70 2.29
C ASN A 207 22.33 -6.90 3.64
N ASN A 208 22.66 -5.83 4.33
CA ASN A 208 23.29 -5.88 5.65
C ASN A 208 22.29 -6.20 6.78
N GLN A 209 21.01 -5.84 6.61
CA GLN A 209 19.96 -5.93 7.64
C GLN A 209 18.75 -6.72 7.11
N GLN A 210 18.95 -7.96 6.69
CA GLN A 210 17.97 -8.76 5.95
C GLN A 210 16.64 -8.99 6.70
N THR A 211 16.65 -8.97 8.04
CA THR A 211 15.46 -9.17 8.89
C THR A 211 14.66 -7.88 9.11
N LYS A 212 15.25 -6.73 8.79
CA LYS A 212 14.61 -5.43 9.01
C LYS A 212 13.57 -5.14 7.95
N LYS A 213 12.43 -4.56 8.36
CA LYS A 213 11.35 -4.20 7.43
C LYS A 213 11.84 -3.18 6.39
N SER A 214 11.52 -3.42 5.12
CA SER A 214 11.91 -2.57 3.98
C SER A 214 11.55 -1.09 4.16
N ARG A 215 10.37 -0.80 4.76
CA ARG A 215 9.93 0.57 5.05
C ARG A 215 10.85 1.29 6.04
N ILE A 216 11.32 0.59 7.07
CA ILE A 216 12.24 1.16 8.06
C ILE A 216 13.58 1.47 7.40
N ILE A 217 14.12 0.52 6.62
CA ILE A 217 15.39 0.73 5.87
C ILE A 217 15.25 1.94 4.94
N TYR A 218 14.12 2.07 4.24
CA TYR A 218 13.86 3.20 3.35
C TYR A 218 13.93 4.55 4.10
N TYR A 219 13.24 4.66 5.23
CA TYR A 219 13.23 5.89 6.01
C TYR A 219 14.61 6.23 6.61
N GLU A 220 15.35 5.23 7.09
CA GLU A 220 16.72 5.43 7.58
C GLU A 220 17.65 5.90 6.45
N THR A 221 17.54 5.28 5.28
CA THR A 221 18.33 5.68 4.10
C THR A 221 18.02 7.11 3.67
N LEU A 222 16.73 7.45 3.65
CA LEU A 222 16.25 8.79 3.31
C LEU A 222 16.80 9.84 4.30
N ASN A 223 16.70 9.57 5.61
CA ASN A 223 17.24 10.43 6.66
C ASN A 223 18.75 10.60 6.54
N GLN A 224 19.47 9.50 6.27
CA GLN A 224 20.93 9.54 6.12
C GLN A 224 21.37 10.44 4.97
N LEU A 225 20.67 10.36 3.81
CA LEU A 225 20.98 11.23 2.68
C LEU A 225 20.61 12.68 2.96
N PHE A 226 19.45 12.92 3.54
CA PHE A 226 18.99 14.26 3.86
C PHE A 226 19.93 14.99 4.84
N GLN A 227 20.53 14.26 5.79
CA GLN A 227 21.50 14.83 6.73
C GLN A 227 22.89 15.06 6.11
N LYS A 228 23.23 14.34 5.03
CA LYS A 228 24.53 14.44 4.36
C LYS A 228 24.64 15.66 3.45
N TYR A 229 23.52 16.11 2.89
CA TYR A 229 23.42 17.19 1.91
C TYR A 229 22.51 18.33 2.38
#